data_8afc00c50dcd5247e4665e22e35148c1
#
_entry.id   8afc00c50dcd5247e4665e22e35148c1
#
_cell.length_a   1.000
_cell.length_b   1.000
_cell.length_c   1.000
_cell.angle_alpha   90.00
_cell.angle_beta   90.00
_cell.angle_gamma   90.00
#
_symmetry.space_group_name_H-M   'P 1'
#
loop_
_entity.id
_entity.type
_entity.pdbx_description
1 polymer ?
#
loop_
_entity_poly.entity_id
_entity_poly.type
_entity_poly.pdbx_seq_one_letter_code
_entity_poly.pdbx_strand_id
1 'polypeptide(L)'
;FNMTIRTDSYDHCLDDMAQYHMWAPMRRMAVGGLHHIFECWKYMQEFNCDMVMMYDQLQCKGMQGVHGLFEDEFRDRNIHAIWMPHALPDSRTVSRMEIRQIVNDYMTTVMHEEPLDPTLLEFDDSMTW
;
A
#
# COMPACT_ATOMS: atom_id res chain seq x y z
N PHE A 1 11.03 -4.53 15.43
CA PHE A 1 10.22 -4.65 16.65
C PHE A 1 10.92 -5.65 17.57
N ASN A 2 11.60 -5.14 18.56
CA ASN A 2 12.24 -5.99 19.57
C ASN A 2 11.64 -5.64 20.95
N MET A 3 10.40 -6.07 21.17
CA MET A 3 9.67 -5.83 22.41
C MET A 3 9.37 -7.16 23.09
N THR A 4 9.77 -7.27 24.35
CA THR A 4 9.51 -8.45 25.18
C THR A 4 8.29 -8.18 26.05
N ILE A 5 7.32 -9.08 26.04
CA ILE A 5 6.14 -8.99 26.91
C ILE A 5 6.49 -9.60 28.26
N ARG A 6 6.36 -8.83 29.32
CA ARG A 6 6.52 -9.29 30.69
C ARG A 6 5.35 -10.17 31.09
N THR A 7 5.65 -11.27 31.76
CA THR A 7 4.65 -12.24 32.23
C THR A 7 4.66 -12.46 33.75
N ASP A 8 5.34 -11.55 34.44
CA ASP A 8 5.48 -11.60 35.92
C ASP A 8 4.22 -11.15 36.67
N SER A 9 3.37 -10.34 36.02
CA SER A 9 2.06 -9.96 36.52
C SER A 9 1.06 -9.75 35.38
N TYR A 10 -0.23 -9.81 35.70
CA TYR A 10 -1.30 -9.54 34.72
C TYR A 10 -1.25 -8.10 34.17
N ASP A 11 -1.03 -7.14 35.06
CA ASP A 11 -1.00 -5.72 34.68
C ASP A 11 0.20 -5.41 33.75
N HIS A 12 1.38 -5.94 34.07
CA HIS A 12 2.55 -5.79 33.21
C HIS A 12 2.34 -6.42 31.82
N CYS A 13 1.71 -7.59 31.78
CA CYS A 13 1.40 -8.27 30.54
C CYS A 13 0.43 -7.43 29.67
N LEU A 14 -0.63 -6.90 30.27
CA LEU A 14 -1.59 -6.05 29.58
C LEU A 14 -0.96 -4.76 29.08
N ASP A 15 -0.15 -4.09 29.89
CA ASP A 15 0.54 -2.86 29.50
C ASP A 15 1.46 -3.09 28.30
N ASP A 16 2.26 -4.15 28.35
CA ASP A 16 3.19 -4.48 27.29
C ASP A 16 2.45 -4.89 25.99
N MET A 17 1.36 -5.64 26.11
CA MET A 17 0.50 -5.97 24.98
C MET A 17 -0.15 -4.72 24.38
N ALA A 18 -0.65 -3.81 25.20
CA ALA A 18 -1.21 -2.55 24.76
C ALA A 18 -0.16 -1.70 24.01
N GLN A 19 1.04 -1.60 24.57
CA GLN A 19 2.15 -0.90 23.89
C GLN A 19 2.54 -1.58 22.59
N TYR A 20 2.61 -2.90 22.53
CA TYR A 20 2.87 -3.64 21.30
C TYR A 20 1.87 -3.29 20.20
N HIS A 21 0.57 -3.28 20.54
CA HIS A 21 -0.48 -2.90 19.60
C HIS A 21 -0.42 -1.42 19.19
N MET A 22 -0.02 -0.53 20.08
CA MET A 22 0.16 0.90 19.76
C MET A 22 1.26 1.14 18.70
N TRP A 23 2.28 0.29 18.69
CA TRP A 23 3.38 0.36 17.73
C TRP A 23 3.15 -0.45 16.46
N ALA A 24 2.10 -1.27 16.41
CA ALA A 24 1.79 -2.04 15.21
C ALA A 24 1.49 -1.11 14.00
N PRO A 25 2.04 -1.39 12.81
CA PRO A 25 1.81 -0.57 11.63
C PRO A 25 0.32 -0.32 11.34
N MET A 26 -0.51 -1.36 11.47
CA MET A 26 -1.96 -1.25 11.27
C MET A 26 -2.63 -0.23 12.21
N ARG A 27 -2.16 -0.10 13.42
CA ARG A 27 -2.68 0.91 14.36
C ARG A 27 -2.36 2.32 13.89
N ARG A 28 -1.14 2.54 13.43
CA ARG A 28 -0.71 3.83 12.89
C ARG A 28 -1.52 4.21 11.64
N MET A 29 -1.87 3.23 10.81
CA MET A 29 -2.75 3.40 9.66
C MET A 29 -4.15 3.85 10.06
N ALA A 30 -4.71 3.29 11.11
CA ALA A 30 -6.07 3.57 11.54
C ALA A 30 -6.26 4.93 12.21
N VAL A 31 -5.18 5.57 12.66
CA VAL A 31 -5.23 6.88 13.36
C VAL A 31 -4.90 8.01 12.40
N GLY A 32 -5.84 8.29 11.49
CA GLY A 32 -5.85 9.55 10.74
C GLY A 32 -5.01 9.65 9.48
N GLY A 33 -4.44 8.55 8.97
CA GLY A 33 -3.83 8.51 7.62
C GLY A 33 -2.56 9.34 7.40
N LEU A 34 -2.41 10.48 8.06
CA LEU A 34 -1.30 11.42 7.86
C LEU A 34 0.08 10.80 8.10
N HIS A 35 0.18 9.85 9.01
CA HIS A 35 1.45 9.21 9.30
C HIS A 35 2.00 8.41 8.11
N HIS A 36 1.10 7.78 7.34
CA HIS A 36 1.49 7.08 6.11
C HIS A 36 1.98 8.02 5.02
N ILE A 37 1.37 9.18 4.89
CA ILE A 37 1.80 10.19 3.95
C ILE A 37 3.25 10.56 4.25
N PHE A 38 3.58 10.87 5.50
CA PHE A 38 4.96 11.19 5.89
C PHE A 38 5.95 10.03 5.72
N GLU A 39 5.53 8.80 6.02
CA GLU A 39 6.37 7.62 5.77
C GLU A 39 6.59 7.39 4.28
N CYS A 40 5.56 7.58 3.45
CA CYS A 40 5.67 7.51 2.00
C CYS A 40 6.72 8.51 1.47
N TRP A 41 6.64 9.78 1.90
CA TRP A 41 7.60 10.81 1.52
C TRP A 41 9.01 10.46 1.92
N LYS A 42 9.19 10.00 3.14
CA LYS A 42 10.49 9.58 3.64
C LYS A 42 11.10 8.50 2.76
N TYR A 43 10.36 7.45 2.46
CA TYR A 43 10.87 6.36 1.62
C TYR A 43 11.11 6.79 0.17
N MET A 44 10.27 7.63 -0.40
CA MET A 44 10.51 8.18 -1.72
C MET A 44 11.83 8.95 -1.80
N GLN A 45 12.12 9.76 -0.78
CA GLN A 45 13.37 10.50 -0.71
C GLN A 45 14.57 9.60 -0.44
N GLU A 46 14.46 8.67 0.52
CA GLU A 46 15.56 7.77 0.89
C GLU A 46 15.96 6.83 -0.24
N PHE A 47 14.99 6.35 -1.03
CA PHE A 47 15.22 5.41 -2.12
C PHE A 47 15.24 6.06 -3.51
N ASN A 48 15.08 7.37 -3.58
CA ASN A 48 15.01 8.13 -4.84
C ASN A 48 14.00 7.50 -5.82
N CYS A 49 12.77 7.33 -5.36
CA CYS A 49 11.70 6.71 -6.15
C CYS A 49 11.11 7.70 -7.16
N ASP A 50 10.86 7.24 -8.38
CA ASP A 50 10.25 8.04 -9.45
C ASP A 50 8.73 8.04 -9.38
N MET A 51 8.13 7.01 -8.77
CA MET A 51 6.69 6.86 -8.65
C MET A 51 6.28 6.09 -7.39
N VAL A 52 5.00 6.15 -7.05
CA VAL A 52 4.38 5.39 -5.96
C VAL A 52 3.30 4.46 -6.51
N MET A 53 3.34 3.20 -6.09
CA MET A 53 2.26 2.25 -6.31
C MET A 53 1.46 2.07 -5.02
N MET A 54 0.20 2.47 -5.03
CA MET A 54 -0.70 2.37 -3.90
C MET A 54 -1.71 1.24 -4.11
N TYR A 55 -1.94 0.44 -3.08
CA TYR A 55 -3.01 -0.54 -3.10
C TYR A 55 -4.30 0.05 -2.55
N ASP A 56 -5.32 0.10 -3.39
CA ASP A 56 -6.65 0.53 -3.00
C ASP A 56 -7.45 -0.66 -2.49
N GLN A 57 -7.38 -0.90 -1.19
CA GLN A 57 -8.08 -2.01 -0.56
C GLN A 57 -9.59 -1.74 -0.50
N LEU A 58 -10.34 -2.35 -1.38
CA LEU A 58 -11.77 -2.12 -1.61
C LEU A 58 -12.67 -2.26 -0.37
N GLN A 59 -12.24 -2.99 0.65
CA GLN A 59 -13.01 -3.24 1.86
C GLN A 59 -12.49 -2.46 3.08
N CYS A 60 -11.40 -1.72 2.94
CA CYS A 60 -10.83 -0.95 4.03
C CYS A 60 -11.31 0.50 4.02
N LYS A 61 -12.37 0.78 4.79
CA LYS A 61 -12.91 2.14 4.91
C LYS A 61 -11.88 3.18 5.37
N GLY A 62 -10.90 2.77 6.18
CA GLY A 62 -9.81 3.65 6.62
C GLY A 62 -8.91 4.08 5.47
N MET A 63 -8.52 3.16 4.59
CA MET A 63 -7.71 3.49 3.41
C MET A 63 -8.53 4.26 2.38
N GLN A 64 -9.76 3.85 2.10
CA GLN A 64 -10.66 4.58 1.20
C GLN A 64 -10.89 6.02 1.67
N GLY A 65 -11.01 6.24 2.97
CA GLY A 65 -11.23 7.58 3.53
C GLY A 65 -10.04 8.52 3.42
N VAL A 66 -8.81 8.01 3.25
CA VAL A 66 -7.60 8.85 3.10
C VAL A 66 -7.11 8.96 1.65
N HIS A 67 -7.74 8.27 0.71
CA HIS A 67 -7.39 8.30 -0.71
C HIS A 67 -7.25 9.73 -1.24
N GLY A 68 -8.26 10.57 -1.05
CA GLY A 68 -8.24 11.95 -1.50
C GLY A 68 -7.10 12.79 -0.91
N LEU A 69 -6.72 12.52 0.35
CA LEU A 69 -5.58 13.21 0.99
C LEU A 69 -4.26 12.83 0.31
N PHE A 70 -4.07 11.56 -0.04
CA PHE A 70 -2.89 11.13 -0.80
C PHE A 70 -2.87 11.74 -2.19
N GLU A 71 -4.00 11.77 -2.90
CA GLU A 71 -4.10 12.37 -4.23
C GLU A 71 -3.73 13.86 -4.22
N ASP A 72 -4.20 14.61 -3.24
CA ASP A 72 -3.86 16.02 -3.09
C ASP A 72 -2.36 16.20 -2.84
N GLU A 73 -1.77 15.42 -1.94
CA GLU A 73 -0.34 15.48 -1.65
C GLU A 73 0.53 15.04 -2.84
N PHE A 74 0.12 14.02 -3.60
CA PHE A 74 0.83 13.59 -4.81
C PHE A 74 0.82 14.70 -5.85
N ARG A 75 -0.32 15.35 -6.05
CA ARG A 75 -0.48 16.46 -6.99
C ARG A 75 0.38 17.66 -6.58
N ASP A 76 0.32 18.06 -5.32
CA ASP A 76 1.05 19.22 -4.80
C ASP A 76 2.57 19.05 -4.90
N ARG A 77 3.05 17.82 -4.86
CA ARG A 77 4.48 17.46 -4.94
C ARG A 77 4.91 17.02 -6.32
N ASN A 78 3.99 16.98 -7.30
CA ASN A 78 4.23 16.46 -8.64
C ASN A 78 4.81 15.04 -8.64
N ILE A 79 4.21 14.16 -7.82
CA ILE A 79 4.61 12.76 -7.70
C ILE A 79 3.70 11.90 -8.56
N HIS A 80 4.29 11.04 -9.38
CA HIS A 80 3.58 10.03 -10.13
C HIS A 80 3.05 8.96 -9.20
N ALA A 81 1.74 8.72 -9.22
CA ALA A 81 1.10 7.71 -8.38
C ALA A 81 0.08 6.90 -9.17
N ILE A 82 0.05 5.60 -8.90
CA ILE A 82 -0.91 4.66 -9.47
C ILE A 82 -1.65 3.97 -8.35
N TRP A 83 -2.98 3.88 -8.46
CA TRP A 83 -3.83 3.14 -7.55
C TRP A 83 -4.23 1.82 -8.18
N MET A 84 -3.89 0.74 -7.48
CA MET A 84 -4.22 -0.61 -7.91
C MET A 84 -5.34 -1.15 -7.04
N PRO A 85 -6.50 -1.52 -7.63
CA PRO A 85 -7.58 -2.13 -6.86
C PRO A 85 -7.11 -3.44 -6.25
N HIS A 86 -7.45 -3.66 -5.00
CA HIS A 86 -7.06 -4.86 -4.27
C HIS A 86 -8.17 -5.33 -3.35
N ALA A 87 -8.40 -6.64 -3.32
CA ALA A 87 -9.35 -7.26 -2.41
C ALA A 87 -8.70 -8.47 -1.74
N LEU A 88 -8.00 -8.20 -0.63
CA LEU A 88 -7.25 -9.21 0.11
C LEU A 88 -8.04 -10.48 0.46
N PRO A 89 -9.33 -10.41 0.87
CA PRO A 89 -10.09 -11.59 1.24
C PRO A 89 -10.71 -12.35 0.05
N ASP A 90 -10.76 -11.76 -1.13
CA ASP A 90 -11.37 -12.38 -2.29
C ASP A 90 -10.63 -12.07 -3.59
N SER A 91 -9.76 -12.97 -3.99
CA SER A 91 -8.96 -12.88 -5.20
C SER A 91 -9.77 -12.86 -6.51
N ARG A 92 -11.06 -13.23 -6.45
CA ARG A 92 -11.95 -13.21 -7.63
C ARG A 92 -12.40 -11.81 -8.02
N THR A 93 -12.26 -10.83 -7.14
CA THR A 93 -12.73 -9.45 -7.38
C THR A 93 -11.78 -8.63 -8.23
N VAL A 94 -10.49 -8.97 -8.25
CA VAL A 94 -9.48 -8.29 -9.05
C VAL A 94 -8.53 -9.33 -9.62
N SER A 95 -8.44 -9.40 -10.94
CA SER A 95 -7.55 -10.36 -11.61
C SER A 95 -6.12 -9.82 -11.70
N ARG A 96 -5.15 -10.73 -11.75
CA ARG A 96 -3.75 -10.38 -11.99
C ARG A 96 -3.58 -9.69 -13.35
N MET A 97 -4.33 -10.13 -14.35
CA MET A 97 -4.31 -9.55 -15.68
C MET A 97 -4.78 -8.09 -15.65
N GLU A 98 -5.84 -7.79 -14.88
CA GLU A 98 -6.33 -6.42 -14.70
C GLU A 98 -5.29 -5.51 -14.03
N ILE A 99 -4.65 -5.97 -12.95
CA ILE A 99 -3.57 -5.23 -12.29
C ILE A 99 -2.41 -4.98 -13.27
N ARG A 100 -2.02 -5.99 -14.00
CA ARG A 100 -0.94 -5.91 -15.00
C ARG A 100 -1.26 -4.91 -16.10
N GLN A 101 -2.51 -4.91 -16.58
CA GLN A 101 -2.97 -3.94 -17.57
C GLN A 101 -2.93 -2.50 -17.02
N ILE A 102 -3.44 -2.28 -15.81
CA ILE A 102 -3.43 -0.96 -15.15
C ILE A 102 -1.99 -0.43 -15.03
N VAL A 103 -1.06 -1.28 -14.59
CA VAL A 103 0.36 -0.89 -14.46
C VAL A 103 0.95 -0.58 -15.83
N ASN A 104 0.73 -1.44 -16.82
CA ASN A 104 1.26 -1.24 -18.17
C ASN A 104 0.74 0.05 -18.80
N ASP A 105 -0.56 0.29 -18.71
CA ASP A 105 -1.19 1.50 -19.28
C ASP A 105 -0.62 2.76 -18.62
N TYR A 106 -0.41 2.75 -17.31
CA TYR A 106 0.21 3.87 -16.61
C TYR A 106 1.66 4.08 -17.04
N MET A 107 2.46 3.02 -17.08
CA MET A 107 3.87 3.09 -17.47
C MET A 107 4.03 3.62 -18.89
N THR A 108 3.22 3.14 -19.83
CA THR A 108 3.31 3.57 -21.23
C THR A 108 2.75 4.97 -21.47
N THR A 109 1.63 5.32 -20.84
CA THR A 109 0.93 6.60 -21.13
C THR A 109 1.44 7.77 -20.30
N VAL A 110 1.84 7.53 -19.04
CA VAL A 110 2.25 8.57 -18.10
C VAL A 110 3.76 8.64 -17.95
N MET A 111 4.40 7.47 -17.74
CA MET A 111 5.85 7.41 -17.56
C MET A 111 6.61 7.34 -18.87
N HIS A 112 5.94 7.04 -20.00
CA HIS A 112 6.51 6.87 -21.33
C HIS A 112 7.56 5.75 -21.41
N GLU A 113 7.36 4.69 -20.63
CA GLU A 113 8.24 3.54 -20.55
C GLU A 113 7.61 2.31 -21.22
N GLU A 114 8.43 1.53 -21.89
CA GLU A 114 8.02 0.28 -22.55
C GLU A 114 8.26 -0.93 -21.63
N PRO A 115 7.42 -1.97 -21.70
CA PRO A 115 7.62 -3.16 -20.88
C PRO A 115 8.91 -3.88 -21.28
N LEU A 116 9.69 -4.32 -20.29
CA LEU A 116 10.90 -5.11 -20.51
C LEU A 116 10.61 -6.46 -21.19
N ASP A 117 9.47 -7.03 -20.88
CA ASP A 117 9.00 -8.29 -21.49
C ASP A 117 7.53 -8.13 -21.93
N PRO A 118 7.28 -7.80 -23.19
CA PRO A 118 5.92 -7.63 -23.70
C PRO A 118 5.06 -8.90 -23.63
N THR A 119 5.68 -10.08 -23.59
CA THR A 119 4.93 -11.35 -23.55
C THR A 119 4.16 -11.54 -22.24
N LEU A 120 4.57 -10.88 -21.17
CA LEU A 120 3.87 -10.90 -19.89
C LEU A 120 2.50 -10.22 -19.95
N LEU A 121 2.25 -9.34 -20.91
CA LEU A 121 0.95 -8.68 -21.10
C LEU A 121 -0.10 -9.65 -21.66
N GLU A 122 0.34 -10.63 -22.42
CA GLU A 122 -0.53 -11.65 -23.03
C GLU A 122 -0.66 -12.91 -22.18
N PHE A 123 0.08 -12.98 -21.08
CA PHE A 123 0.10 -14.16 -20.23
C PHE A 123 -1.20 -14.31 -19.44
N ASP A 124 -1.96 -15.37 -19.75
CA ASP A 124 -3.15 -15.73 -19.00
C ASP A 124 -2.78 -16.54 -17.74
N ASP A 125 -2.83 -15.90 -16.61
CA ASP A 125 -2.58 -16.49 -15.30
C ASP A 125 -3.87 -16.77 -14.49
N SER A 126 -5.02 -16.78 -15.15
CA SER A 126 -6.32 -17.05 -14.52
C SER A 126 -6.39 -18.43 -13.86
N MET A 127 -5.53 -19.36 -14.28
CA MET A 127 -5.47 -20.74 -13.79
C MET A 127 -4.35 -20.98 -12.75
N THR A 128 -3.62 -19.95 -12.33
CA THR A 128 -2.45 -20.10 -11.44
C THR A 128 -2.74 -19.88 -9.96
N TRP A 129 -3.88 -20.33 -9.49
CA TRP A 129 -4.28 -20.31 -8.07
C TRP A 129 -3.97 -21.61 -7.35
#